data_5deb430b8eeadd0d2a1f2391ac489141
#
_entry.id   5deb430b8eeadd0d2a1f2391ac489141
#
_cell.length_a   1.000
_cell.length_b   1.000
_cell.length_c   1.000
_cell.angle_alpha   90.00
_cell.angle_beta   90.00
_cell.angle_gamma   90.00
#
_symmetry.space_group_name_H-M   'P 1'
#
loop_
_entity.id
_entity.type
_entity.pdbx_description
1 polymer ?
#
loop_
_entity_poly.entity_id
_entity_poly.type
_entity_poly.pdbx_seq_one_letter_code
_entity_poly.pdbx_strand_id
1 'polypeptide(L)'
;MTLRLWHHLKLRLSPEKATSVYELVDRPLVPVLSQMECLGIKVDRTVLARLSSEFAAQMELLEKEIHGLAGQPFTIGSPQQLGEILFGKMGYKGGKKGKSGQYSTDVTVLEDLAGQGIDIARKVLDWRQLAKLKSTYTDSLQQQIDPKTGRVHTSYSLVGAQTGRLSSTDPNLQNIPIRTENGRQIRDAFVAEPGNVILSADYSQIELRLAAHFADVEPLRDAFEKGEDIHARTALELFGEVNRDTRGRAKTINFSILYGISRWGLSKRLESTADEAQALIDAYFQRFPGISNYIQETMATVRECGHSTTLFGRKTWFPRITSPNQAERQGSERAAINAPIQGTSADIIKRAMVQMGPALKAAGLGHVKMLLQVHDELVFELPEADVAAASDVIRAIMAGAAEPLVKLTVPLGIEIGTGPSWGAAH
;
A
#
# COMPACT_ATOMS: atom_id res chain seq x y z
N MET A 1 24.37 -14.34 -22.31
CA MET A 1 22.92 -14.52 -22.49
C MET A 1 22.18 -13.18 -22.40
N THR A 2 22.31 -12.41 -21.33
CA THR A 2 21.64 -11.12 -21.08
C THR A 2 21.82 -10.09 -22.20
N LEU A 3 23.04 -9.89 -22.70
CA LEU A 3 23.31 -8.94 -23.77
C LEU A 3 22.59 -9.31 -25.09
N ARG A 4 22.54 -10.61 -25.44
CA ARG A 4 21.79 -11.07 -26.63
C ARG A 4 20.29 -10.84 -26.48
N LEU A 5 19.75 -11.11 -25.30
CA LEU A 5 18.34 -10.83 -24.97
C LEU A 5 18.05 -9.35 -25.09
N TRP A 6 18.93 -8.47 -24.56
CA TRP A 6 18.81 -7.04 -24.68
C TRP A 6 18.75 -6.57 -26.13
N HIS A 7 19.69 -7.02 -26.97
CA HIS A 7 19.70 -6.65 -28.39
C HIS A 7 18.39 -7.04 -29.10
N HIS A 8 17.79 -8.17 -28.71
CA HIS A 8 16.52 -8.61 -29.28
C HIS A 8 15.32 -7.79 -28.72
N LEU A 9 15.23 -7.60 -27.42
CA LEU A 9 14.12 -6.91 -26.78
C LEU A 9 14.13 -5.38 -27.06
N LYS A 10 15.30 -4.77 -27.17
CA LYS A 10 15.42 -3.35 -27.46
C LYS A 10 14.64 -2.93 -28.71
N LEU A 11 14.62 -3.78 -29.75
CA LEU A 11 13.91 -3.51 -31.00
C LEU A 11 12.37 -3.49 -30.82
N ARG A 12 11.86 -4.07 -29.74
CA ARG A 12 10.43 -4.10 -29.43
C ARG A 12 9.97 -2.89 -28.63
N LEU A 13 10.86 -2.12 -28.00
CA LEU A 13 10.47 -0.98 -27.16
C LEU A 13 9.65 0.07 -27.92
N SER A 14 10.08 0.44 -29.12
CA SER A 14 9.41 1.46 -29.94
C SER A 14 8.06 0.98 -30.50
N PRO A 15 7.94 -0.19 -31.15
CA PRO A 15 6.63 -0.72 -31.58
C PRO A 15 5.64 -0.89 -30.44
N GLU A 16 6.12 -1.28 -29.25
CA GLU A 16 5.28 -1.45 -28.05
C GLU A 16 4.99 -0.13 -27.33
N LYS A 17 5.50 1.01 -27.81
CA LYS A 17 5.38 2.32 -27.18
C LYS A 17 5.89 2.35 -25.72
N ALA A 18 6.88 1.49 -25.40
CA ALA A 18 7.44 1.34 -24.06
C ALA A 18 8.78 2.10 -23.87
N THR A 19 9.29 2.78 -24.91
CA THR A 19 10.59 3.45 -24.89
C THR A 19 10.67 4.51 -23.80
N SER A 20 9.66 5.38 -23.67
CA SER A 20 9.66 6.46 -22.68
C SER A 20 9.70 5.93 -21.26
N VAL A 21 8.87 4.92 -20.93
CA VAL A 21 8.88 4.29 -19.60
C VAL A 21 10.24 3.65 -19.31
N TYR A 22 10.78 2.92 -20.28
CA TYR A 22 12.07 2.26 -20.10
C TYR A 22 13.21 3.25 -19.94
N GLU A 23 13.34 4.23 -20.83
CA GLU A 23 14.48 5.14 -20.86
C GLU A 23 14.42 6.25 -19.81
N LEU A 24 13.21 6.70 -19.41
CA LEU A 24 13.03 7.87 -18.54
C LEU A 24 12.55 7.50 -17.12
N VAL A 25 12.12 6.25 -16.90
CA VAL A 25 11.63 5.80 -15.60
C VAL A 25 12.43 4.61 -15.08
N ASP A 26 12.36 3.45 -15.75
CA ASP A 26 12.87 2.21 -15.16
C ASP A 26 14.41 2.09 -15.27
N ARG A 27 15.02 2.37 -16.43
CA ARG A 27 16.47 2.26 -16.60
C ARG A 27 17.28 3.22 -15.72
N PRO A 28 16.96 4.53 -15.65
CA PRO A 28 17.70 5.45 -14.78
C PRO A 28 17.44 5.21 -13.28
N LEU A 29 16.40 4.47 -12.91
CA LEU A 29 16.13 4.11 -11.54
C LEU A 29 17.08 3.03 -11.00
N VAL A 30 17.66 2.18 -11.85
CA VAL A 30 18.55 1.08 -11.45
C VAL A 30 19.70 1.54 -10.55
N PRO A 31 20.52 2.55 -10.91
CA PRO A 31 21.58 3.03 -10.04
C PRO A 31 21.06 3.67 -8.75
N VAL A 32 19.87 4.27 -8.76
CA VAL A 32 19.23 4.84 -7.54
C VAL A 32 18.88 3.74 -6.57
N LEU A 33 18.22 2.68 -7.03
CA LEU A 33 17.88 1.52 -6.20
C LEU A 33 19.14 0.83 -5.65
N SER A 34 20.15 0.63 -6.50
CA SER A 34 21.42 0.06 -6.06
C SER A 34 22.07 0.89 -4.93
N GLN A 35 22.02 2.22 -5.02
CA GLN A 35 22.52 3.08 -3.96
C GLN A 35 21.71 2.94 -2.67
N MET A 36 20.37 2.89 -2.75
CA MET A 36 19.49 2.71 -1.60
C MET A 36 19.72 1.35 -0.92
N GLU A 37 19.84 0.28 -1.70
CA GLU A 37 20.15 -1.06 -1.22
C GLU A 37 21.51 -1.13 -0.51
N CYS A 38 22.54 -0.47 -1.07
CA CYS A 38 23.87 -0.37 -0.46
C CYS A 38 23.88 0.47 0.82
N LEU A 39 23.11 1.56 0.88
CA LEU A 39 23.01 2.42 2.07
C LEU A 39 22.30 1.71 3.20
N GLY A 40 21.18 1.05 2.94
CA GLY A 40 20.32 0.47 3.96
C GLY A 40 19.80 1.50 4.96
N ILE A 41 19.01 1.05 5.92
CA ILE A 41 18.48 1.89 7.02
C ILE A 41 18.96 1.37 8.36
N LYS A 42 19.38 2.27 9.27
CA LYS A 42 19.86 1.92 10.60
C LYS A 42 18.72 1.41 11.48
N VAL A 43 18.99 0.37 12.23
CA VAL A 43 18.00 -0.29 13.10
C VAL A 43 18.54 -0.41 14.53
N ASP A 44 17.75 0.06 15.49
CA ASP A 44 18.02 -0.14 16.90
C ASP A 44 17.58 -1.54 17.33
N ARG A 45 18.56 -2.43 17.50
CA ARG A 45 18.34 -3.81 17.92
C ARG A 45 17.68 -3.89 19.31
N THR A 46 17.97 -2.94 20.21
CA THR A 46 17.43 -2.98 21.57
C THR A 46 15.93 -2.72 21.58
N VAL A 47 15.45 -1.82 20.74
CA VAL A 47 14.01 -1.58 20.53
C VAL A 47 13.33 -2.83 20.00
N LEU A 48 13.88 -3.48 18.97
CA LEU A 48 13.31 -4.73 18.43
C LEU A 48 13.30 -5.87 19.45
N ALA A 49 14.35 -6.03 20.24
CA ALA A 49 14.43 -7.07 21.29
C ALA A 49 13.39 -6.83 22.39
N ARG A 50 13.22 -5.59 22.83
CA ARG A 50 12.18 -5.20 23.80
C ARG A 50 10.78 -5.52 23.25
N LEU A 51 10.46 -5.07 22.02
CA LEU A 51 9.17 -5.34 21.38
C LEU A 51 8.92 -6.84 21.20
N SER A 52 9.94 -7.63 20.83
CA SER A 52 9.81 -9.08 20.71
C SER A 52 9.39 -9.72 22.04
N SER A 53 9.97 -9.25 23.16
CA SER A 53 9.64 -9.73 24.51
C SER A 53 8.23 -9.31 24.93
N GLU A 54 7.83 -8.06 24.66
CA GLU A 54 6.50 -7.54 24.93
C GLU A 54 5.41 -8.30 24.14
N PHE A 55 5.65 -8.55 22.85
CA PHE A 55 4.72 -9.33 22.02
C PHE A 55 4.62 -10.79 22.50
N ALA A 56 5.73 -11.40 22.92
CA ALA A 56 5.73 -12.75 23.49
C ALA A 56 4.86 -12.82 24.76
N ALA A 57 4.99 -11.85 25.66
CA ALA A 57 4.18 -11.79 26.89
C ALA A 57 2.69 -11.59 26.59
N GLN A 58 2.35 -10.71 25.64
CA GLN A 58 0.96 -10.51 25.22
C GLN A 58 0.36 -11.77 24.56
N MET A 59 1.15 -12.46 23.72
CA MET A 59 0.73 -13.73 23.10
C MET A 59 0.48 -14.79 24.15
N GLU A 60 1.29 -14.91 25.20
CA GLU A 60 1.09 -15.86 26.29
C GLU A 60 -0.21 -15.60 27.06
N LEU A 61 -0.54 -14.33 27.30
CA LEU A 61 -1.82 -13.96 27.93
C LEU A 61 -3.01 -14.34 27.05
N LEU A 62 -2.97 -13.99 25.77
CA LEU A 62 -4.01 -14.36 24.80
C LEU A 62 -4.16 -15.88 24.67
N GLU A 63 -3.05 -16.63 24.69
CA GLU A 63 -3.06 -18.08 24.63
C GLU A 63 -3.80 -18.69 25.83
N LYS A 64 -3.54 -18.21 27.05
CA LYS A 64 -4.26 -18.64 28.26
C LYS A 64 -5.78 -18.36 28.17
N GLU A 65 -6.13 -17.17 27.66
CA GLU A 65 -7.53 -16.79 27.48
C GLU A 65 -8.22 -17.63 26.39
N ILE A 66 -7.57 -17.87 25.27
CA ILE A 66 -8.08 -18.71 24.17
C ILE A 66 -8.28 -20.15 24.64
N HIS A 67 -7.30 -20.71 25.35
CA HIS A 67 -7.40 -22.06 25.91
C HIS A 67 -8.51 -22.17 26.98
N GLY A 68 -8.68 -21.12 27.78
CA GLY A 68 -9.79 -21.03 28.75
C GLY A 68 -11.16 -21.05 28.04
N LEU A 69 -11.35 -20.28 26.99
CA LEU A 69 -12.56 -20.24 26.18
C LEU A 69 -12.83 -21.57 25.46
N ALA A 70 -11.77 -22.23 24.96
CA ALA A 70 -11.87 -23.53 24.30
C ALA A 70 -12.09 -24.68 25.24
N GLY A 71 -11.82 -24.50 26.57
CA GLY A 71 -11.88 -25.53 27.62
C GLY A 71 -10.81 -26.61 27.46
N GLN A 72 -9.77 -26.38 26.69
CA GLN A 72 -8.62 -27.28 26.50
C GLN A 72 -7.46 -26.58 25.81
N PRO A 73 -6.20 -27.01 26.03
CA PRO A 73 -5.05 -26.54 25.29
C PRO A 73 -5.06 -27.09 23.86
N PHE A 74 -4.57 -26.27 22.91
CA PHE A 74 -4.34 -26.64 21.50
C PHE A 74 -3.36 -25.66 20.86
N THR A 75 -2.82 -26.00 19.68
CA THR A 75 -1.90 -25.13 18.94
C THR A 75 -2.68 -24.08 18.16
N ILE A 76 -2.74 -22.83 18.65
CA ILE A 76 -3.52 -21.73 18.07
C ILE A 76 -3.10 -21.42 16.63
N GLY A 77 -1.78 -21.53 16.35
CA GLY A 77 -1.22 -21.37 15.00
C GLY A 77 -1.58 -22.48 14.01
N SER A 78 -2.17 -23.61 14.47
CA SER A 78 -2.60 -24.70 13.61
C SER A 78 -4.03 -24.48 13.08
N PRO A 79 -4.23 -24.23 11.76
CA PRO A 79 -5.57 -24.06 11.20
C PRO A 79 -6.48 -25.26 11.44
N GLN A 80 -5.91 -26.47 11.41
CA GLN A 80 -6.64 -27.71 11.62
C GLN A 80 -7.19 -27.80 13.04
N GLN A 81 -6.32 -27.62 14.06
CA GLN A 81 -6.75 -27.71 15.46
C GLN A 81 -7.75 -26.60 15.81
N LEU A 82 -7.49 -25.37 15.36
CA LEU A 82 -8.40 -24.26 15.55
C LEU A 82 -9.77 -24.52 14.89
N GLY A 83 -9.79 -25.06 13.68
CA GLY A 83 -11.02 -25.41 12.97
C GLY A 83 -11.84 -26.46 13.71
N GLU A 84 -11.20 -27.51 14.23
CA GLU A 84 -11.87 -28.55 15.06
C GLU A 84 -12.41 -27.97 16.36
N ILE A 85 -11.70 -27.02 17.01
CA ILE A 85 -12.20 -26.33 18.21
C ILE A 85 -13.44 -25.50 17.87
N LEU A 86 -13.35 -24.60 16.88
CA LEU A 86 -14.41 -23.63 16.57
C LEU A 86 -15.67 -24.33 16.02
N PHE A 87 -15.51 -25.23 15.06
CA PHE A 87 -16.63 -25.80 14.30
C PHE A 87 -17.01 -27.22 14.74
N GLY A 88 -16.03 -28.02 15.19
CA GLY A 88 -16.26 -29.37 15.67
C GLY A 88 -16.76 -29.39 17.10
N LYS A 89 -16.02 -28.79 18.05
CA LYS A 89 -16.31 -28.85 19.48
C LYS A 89 -17.29 -27.77 19.94
N MET A 90 -17.03 -26.49 19.58
CA MET A 90 -17.88 -25.38 20.01
C MET A 90 -19.13 -25.20 19.13
N GLY A 91 -19.17 -25.84 17.94
CA GLY A 91 -20.36 -25.89 17.09
C GLY A 91 -20.77 -24.58 16.44
N TYR A 92 -19.85 -23.64 16.29
CA TYR A 92 -20.14 -22.37 15.60
C TYR A 92 -20.51 -22.61 14.13
N LYS A 93 -21.47 -21.85 13.62
CA LYS A 93 -21.92 -21.94 12.23
C LYS A 93 -20.95 -21.18 11.30
N GLY A 94 -20.86 -21.61 10.03
CA GLY A 94 -20.03 -20.95 9.02
C GLY A 94 -18.73 -21.67 8.66
N GLY A 95 -18.43 -22.79 9.32
CA GLY A 95 -17.26 -23.63 8.99
C GLY A 95 -17.37 -24.28 7.60
N LYS A 96 -16.66 -23.71 6.60
CA LYS A 96 -16.55 -24.32 5.28
C LYS A 96 -15.35 -25.26 5.27
N LYS A 97 -15.56 -26.52 4.86
CA LYS A 97 -14.46 -27.46 4.65
C LYS A 97 -13.88 -27.28 3.25
N GLY A 98 -12.56 -27.15 3.19
CA GLY A 98 -11.81 -27.12 1.92
C GLY A 98 -11.77 -28.51 1.26
N LYS A 99 -11.11 -28.60 0.10
CA LYS A 99 -10.90 -29.85 -0.63
C LYS A 99 -10.19 -30.93 0.20
N SER A 100 -9.40 -30.55 1.20
CA SER A 100 -8.72 -31.44 2.15
C SER A 100 -9.63 -31.96 3.28
N GLY A 101 -10.90 -31.57 3.34
CA GLY A 101 -11.83 -31.92 4.43
C GLY A 101 -11.62 -31.12 5.72
N GLN A 102 -10.64 -30.21 5.77
CA GLN A 102 -10.34 -29.36 6.92
C GLN A 102 -11.18 -28.09 6.89
N TYR A 103 -11.55 -27.58 8.07
CA TYR A 103 -12.24 -26.30 8.18
C TYR A 103 -11.30 -25.14 7.80
N SER A 104 -11.81 -24.18 7.04
CA SER A 104 -11.11 -22.91 6.83
C SER A 104 -11.17 -22.07 8.10
N THR A 105 -10.01 -21.55 8.49
CA THR A 105 -9.86 -20.57 9.59
C THR A 105 -9.10 -19.34 9.09
N ASP A 106 -9.35 -18.97 7.83
CA ASP A 106 -8.77 -17.75 7.26
C ASP A 106 -9.29 -16.49 7.97
N VAL A 107 -8.64 -15.36 7.72
CA VAL A 107 -8.96 -14.08 8.36
C VAL A 107 -10.45 -13.74 8.19
N THR A 108 -11.01 -13.93 6.99
CA THR A 108 -12.41 -13.58 6.71
C THR A 108 -13.39 -14.39 7.57
N VAL A 109 -13.12 -15.69 7.73
CA VAL A 109 -13.96 -16.58 8.56
C VAL A 109 -13.89 -16.16 10.02
N LEU A 110 -12.70 -15.82 10.52
CA LEU A 110 -12.53 -15.37 11.91
C LEU A 110 -13.13 -13.98 12.14
N GLU A 111 -13.02 -13.06 11.18
CA GLU A 111 -13.65 -11.75 11.23
C GLU A 111 -15.19 -11.86 11.23
N ASP A 112 -15.76 -12.73 10.39
CA ASP A 112 -17.20 -13.01 10.37
C ASP A 112 -17.67 -13.57 11.73
N LEU A 113 -16.89 -14.44 12.40
CA LEU A 113 -17.21 -14.97 13.74
C LEU A 113 -17.05 -13.87 14.82
N ALA A 114 -15.98 -13.08 14.77
CA ALA A 114 -15.76 -11.98 15.71
C ALA A 114 -16.85 -10.91 15.59
N GLY A 115 -17.34 -10.62 14.37
CA GLY A 115 -18.47 -9.74 14.11
C GLY A 115 -19.80 -10.26 14.69
N GLN A 116 -19.94 -11.57 14.88
CA GLN A 116 -21.07 -12.21 15.59
C GLN A 116 -20.92 -12.17 17.12
N GLY A 117 -19.87 -11.52 17.66
CA GLY A 117 -19.60 -11.43 19.10
C GLY A 117 -18.90 -12.65 19.69
N ILE A 118 -18.28 -13.50 18.87
CA ILE A 118 -17.56 -14.69 19.34
C ILE A 118 -16.15 -14.30 19.80
N ASP A 119 -15.95 -14.19 21.11
CA ASP A 119 -14.71 -13.69 21.72
C ASP A 119 -13.46 -14.50 21.37
N ILE A 120 -13.56 -15.83 21.31
CA ILE A 120 -12.41 -16.67 20.94
C ILE A 120 -11.89 -16.33 19.53
N ALA A 121 -12.77 -16.00 18.57
CA ALA A 121 -12.37 -15.65 17.22
C ALA A 121 -11.61 -14.30 17.21
N ARG A 122 -12.08 -13.30 17.98
CA ARG A 122 -11.40 -12.01 18.13
C ARG A 122 -10.00 -12.19 18.72
N LYS A 123 -9.89 -12.93 19.85
CA LYS A 123 -8.60 -13.18 20.50
C LYS A 123 -7.62 -13.97 19.61
N VAL A 124 -8.10 -14.89 18.79
CA VAL A 124 -7.28 -15.60 17.81
C VAL A 124 -6.77 -14.66 16.71
N LEU A 125 -7.58 -13.71 16.26
CA LEU A 125 -7.13 -12.67 15.32
C LEU A 125 -6.02 -11.81 15.93
N ASP A 126 -6.20 -11.36 17.17
CA ASP A 126 -5.21 -10.56 17.91
C ASP A 126 -3.91 -11.36 18.09
N TRP A 127 -3.99 -12.61 18.52
CA TRP A 127 -2.84 -13.49 18.66
C TRP A 127 -2.09 -13.70 17.34
N ARG A 128 -2.81 -13.95 16.24
CA ARG A 128 -2.21 -14.12 14.90
C ARG A 128 -1.51 -12.85 14.42
N GLN A 129 -2.09 -11.69 14.70
CA GLN A 129 -1.48 -10.41 14.37
C GLN A 129 -0.15 -10.23 15.12
N LEU A 130 -0.13 -10.45 16.43
CA LEU A 130 1.09 -10.38 17.24
C LEU A 130 2.13 -11.42 16.82
N ALA A 131 1.72 -12.66 16.56
CA ALA A 131 2.61 -13.72 16.11
C ALA A 131 3.29 -13.36 14.77
N LYS A 132 2.52 -12.78 13.84
CA LYS A 132 3.06 -12.29 12.55
C LYS A 132 4.04 -11.13 12.76
N LEU A 133 3.68 -10.14 13.57
CA LEU A 133 4.56 -8.99 13.84
C LEU A 133 5.85 -9.44 14.51
N LYS A 134 5.74 -10.32 15.50
CA LYS A 134 6.91 -10.86 16.21
C LYS A 134 7.83 -11.64 15.26
N SER A 135 7.31 -12.65 14.59
CA SER A 135 8.14 -13.52 13.75
C SER A 135 8.73 -12.80 12.54
N THR A 136 7.94 -11.96 11.86
CA THR A 136 8.34 -11.31 10.60
C THR A 136 9.23 -10.09 10.83
N TYR A 137 8.94 -9.29 11.86
CA TYR A 137 9.62 -8.00 12.05
C TYR A 137 10.54 -8.01 13.26
N THR A 138 10.05 -8.29 14.48
CA THR A 138 10.93 -8.14 15.64
C THR A 138 12.01 -9.22 15.73
N ASP A 139 11.72 -10.46 15.37
CA ASP A 139 12.72 -11.54 15.43
C ASP A 139 13.58 -11.61 14.16
N SER A 140 12.93 -11.62 12.98
CA SER A 140 13.64 -11.77 11.70
C SER A 140 14.55 -10.58 11.38
N LEU A 141 14.09 -9.33 11.61
CA LEU A 141 14.92 -8.14 11.34
C LEU A 141 16.19 -8.10 12.16
N GLN A 142 16.17 -8.56 13.44
CA GLN A 142 17.37 -8.60 14.27
C GLN A 142 18.48 -9.48 13.68
N GLN A 143 18.11 -10.52 12.93
CA GLN A 143 19.06 -11.42 12.26
C GLN A 143 19.59 -10.85 10.94
N GLN A 144 18.88 -9.87 10.38
CA GLN A 144 19.21 -9.23 9.09
C GLN A 144 19.99 -7.91 9.26
N ILE A 145 20.19 -7.46 10.49
CA ILE A 145 21.04 -6.29 10.77
C ILE A 145 22.51 -6.66 10.48
N ASP A 146 23.13 -5.96 9.53
CA ASP A 146 24.56 -6.10 9.25
C ASP A 146 25.35 -5.67 10.52
N PRO A 147 26.16 -6.58 11.10
CA PRO A 147 26.89 -6.30 12.34
C PRO A 147 27.95 -5.20 12.20
N LYS A 148 28.39 -4.87 10.98
CA LYS A 148 29.40 -3.84 10.73
C LYS A 148 28.79 -2.45 10.66
N THR A 149 27.59 -2.33 10.06
CA THR A 149 26.96 -1.04 9.80
C THR A 149 25.79 -0.74 10.74
N GLY A 150 25.21 -1.77 11.39
CA GLY A 150 23.98 -1.65 12.16
C GLY A 150 22.75 -1.38 11.29
N ARG A 151 22.83 -1.63 9.98
CA ARG A 151 21.79 -1.33 9.00
C ARG A 151 21.16 -2.59 8.45
N VAL A 152 19.91 -2.47 8.02
CA VAL A 152 19.18 -3.48 7.26
C VAL A 152 19.13 -3.05 5.80
N HIS A 153 19.42 -3.98 4.91
CA HIS A 153 19.49 -3.78 3.47
C HIS A 153 18.39 -4.61 2.81
N THR A 154 17.37 -3.95 2.28
CA THR A 154 16.34 -4.61 1.48
C THR A 154 16.76 -4.71 0.02
N SER A 155 16.15 -5.60 -0.73
CA SER A 155 16.29 -5.67 -2.20
C SER A 155 15.02 -5.19 -2.87
N TYR A 156 15.14 -4.32 -3.88
CA TYR A 156 14.03 -3.83 -4.67
C TYR A 156 13.90 -4.52 -6.01
N SER A 157 12.67 -4.90 -6.39
CA SER A 157 12.37 -5.41 -7.72
C SER A 157 11.51 -4.44 -8.51
N LEU A 158 11.94 -4.13 -9.74
CA LEU A 158 11.19 -3.34 -10.72
C LEU A 158 10.05 -4.10 -11.40
N VAL A 159 10.08 -5.43 -11.31
CA VAL A 159 9.17 -6.33 -12.04
C VAL A 159 8.31 -7.20 -11.12
N GLY A 160 8.39 -6.98 -9.81
CA GLY A 160 7.65 -7.76 -8.82
C GLY A 160 6.15 -7.50 -8.80
N ALA A 161 5.70 -6.32 -9.22
CA ALA A 161 4.30 -5.94 -9.29
C ALA A 161 3.87 -5.65 -10.73
N GLN A 162 2.70 -6.17 -11.14
CA GLN A 162 2.16 -5.96 -12.49
C GLN A 162 1.88 -4.50 -12.84
N THR A 163 1.55 -3.68 -11.83
CA THR A 163 1.26 -2.25 -11.99
C THR A 163 2.51 -1.37 -12.12
N GLY A 164 3.72 -1.96 -12.02
CA GLY A 164 4.98 -1.23 -12.04
C GLY A 164 5.40 -0.64 -10.69
N ARG A 165 4.66 -0.91 -9.60
CA ARG A 165 5.15 -0.59 -8.25
C ARG A 165 6.43 -1.37 -7.95
N LEU A 166 7.32 -0.78 -7.16
CA LEU A 166 8.45 -1.50 -6.61
C LEU A 166 7.96 -2.54 -5.58
N SER A 167 8.63 -3.65 -5.51
CA SER A 167 8.46 -4.59 -4.39
C SER A 167 9.76 -4.72 -3.61
N SER A 168 9.65 -4.82 -2.30
CA SER A 168 10.77 -4.95 -1.36
C SER A 168 10.81 -6.37 -0.81
N THR A 169 11.98 -6.99 -0.80
CA THR A 169 12.20 -8.35 -0.28
C THR A 169 13.50 -8.43 0.51
N ASP A 170 13.60 -9.39 1.38
CA ASP A 170 14.81 -9.76 2.14
C ASP A 170 15.47 -8.62 2.94
N PRO A 171 14.73 -7.90 3.81
CA PRO A 171 13.33 -8.04 4.23
C PRO A 171 12.34 -7.20 3.43
N ASN A 172 11.05 -7.58 3.46
CA ASN A 172 10.00 -6.71 2.94
C ASN A 172 9.66 -5.59 3.94
N LEU A 173 10.23 -4.42 3.73
CA LEU A 173 10.01 -3.24 4.59
C LEU A 173 8.73 -2.47 4.23
N GLN A 174 8.14 -2.72 3.06
CA GLN A 174 6.91 -2.06 2.61
C GLN A 174 5.65 -2.57 3.33
N ASN A 175 5.72 -3.73 3.99
CA ASN A 175 4.60 -4.35 4.69
C ASN A 175 4.57 -4.09 6.20
N ILE A 176 5.47 -3.26 6.75
CA ILE A 176 5.44 -2.86 8.16
C ILE A 176 4.20 -1.98 8.38
N PRO A 177 3.25 -2.39 9.27
CA PRO A 177 2.01 -1.65 9.45
C PRO A 177 2.25 -0.23 9.96
N ILE A 178 1.48 0.74 9.48
CA ILE A 178 1.52 2.12 9.96
C ILE A 178 0.31 2.48 10.82
N ARG A 179 -0.84 1.80 10.59
CA ARG A 179 -2.11 2.18 11.22
C ARG A 179 -2.28 1.65 12.63
N THR A 180 -1.54 0.60 13.01
CA THR A 180 -1.61 -0.01 14.34
C THR A 180 -0.49 0.53 15.23
N GLU A 181 -0.77 0.62 16.54
CA GLU A 181 0.24 1.05 17.54
C GLU A 181 1.49 0.17 17.50
N ASN A 182 1.30 -1.15 17.49
CA ASN A 182 2.43 -2.10 17.41
C ASN A 182 3.26 -1.91 16.12
N GLY A 183 2.61 -1.57 15.00
CA GLY A 183 3.30 -1.28 13.75
C GLY A 183 4.13 0.01 13.83
N ARG A 184 3.58 1.07 14.44
CA ARG A 184 4.34 2.31 14.70
C ARG A 184 5.55 2.06 15.58
N GLN A 185 5.39 1.32 16.67
CA GLN A 185 6.51 0.95 17.55
C GLN A 185 7.62 0.17 16.81
N ILE A 186 7.27 -0.68 15.85
CA ILE A 186 8.27 -1.35 14.99
C ILE A 186 8.99 -0.32 14.11
N ARG A 187 8.28 0.68 13.57
CA ARG A 187 8.91 1.77 12.79
C ARG A 187 9.83 2.65 13.63
N ASP A 188 9.58 2.77 14.94
CA ASP A 188 10.48 3.48 15.86
C ASP A 188 11.84 2.82 16.04
N ALA A 189 11.97 1.53 15.70
CA ALA A 189 13.27 0.87 15.67
C ALA A 189 14.16 1.30 14.49
N PHE A 190 13.61 1.94 13.47
CA PHE A 190 14.38 2.44 12.33
C PHE A 190 14.80 3.88 12.60
N VAL A 191 16.07 4.08 12.90
CA VAL A 191 16.62 5.31 13.45
C VAL A 191 17.64 5.97 12.52
N ALA A 192 17.90 7.26 12.73
CA ALA A 192 18.98 7.98 12.07
C ALA A 192 20.32 7.74 12.75
N GLU A 193 21.43 8.04 12.06
CA GLU A 193 22.75 8.16 12.68
C GLU A 193 22.79 9.35 13.67
N PRO A 194 23.67 9.32 14.69
CA PRO A 194 23.82 10.45 15.59
C PRO A 194 24.09 11.77 14.84
N GLY A 195 23.33 12.81 15.17
CA GLY A 195 23.37 14.13 14.51
C GLY A 195 22.52 14.24 13.25
N ASN A 196 21.92 13.13 12.80
CA ASN A 196 20.96 13.09 11.71
C ASN A 196 19.53 12.89 12.22
N VAL A 197 18.58 13.13 11.34
CA VAL A 197 17.15 12.80 11.49
C VAL A 197 16.67 11.96 10.32
N ILE A 198 15.57 11.23 10.54
CA ILE A 198 14.77 10.64 9.46
C ILE A 198 13.79 11.71 8.97
N LEU A 199 13.69 11.86 7.64
CA LEU A 199 12.68 12.66 6.99
C LEU A 199 11.82 11.72 6.13
N SER A 200 10.52 11.76 6.36
CA SER A 200 9.51 11.09 5.55
C SER A 200 8.85 12.12 4.63
N ALA A 201 8.74 11.81 3.35
CA ALA A 201 8.02 12.60 2.38
C ALA A 201 7.00 11.71 1.65
N ASP A 202 5.71 11.96 1.86
CA ASP A 202 4.61 11.15 1.35
C ASP A 202 3.72 11.94 0.39
N TYR A 203 3.26 11.29 -0.69
CA TYR A 203 2.25 11.86 -1.56
C TYR A 203 0.88 11.82 -0.92
N SER A 204 0.33 12.99 -0.61
CA SER A 204 -1.01 13.11 -0.05
C SER A 204 -2.08 12.68 -1.05
N GLN A 205 -2.69 11.52 -0.81
CA GLN A 205 -3.84 10.99 -1.57
C GLN A 205 -3.61 10.90 -3.09
N ILE A 206 -2.41 10.51 -3.54
CA ILE A 206 -2.03 10.53 -4.96
C ILE A 206 -3.02 9.77 -5.85
N GLU A 207 -3.52 8.60 -5.41
CA GLU A 207 -4.44 7.81 -6.21
C GLU A 207 -5.79 8.51 -6.42
N LEU A 208 -6.30 9.24 -5.43
CA LEU A 208 -7.52 10.04 -5.57
C LEU A 208 -7.31 11.25 -6.49
N ARG A 209 -6.16 11.89 -6.41
CA ARG A 209 -5.76 12.99 -7.31
C ARG A 209 -5.66 12.51 -8.76
N LEU A 210 -5.04 11.36 -8.97
CA LEU A 210 -4.96 10.74 -10.29
C LEU A 210 -6.34 10.30 -10.79
N ALA A 211 -7.20 9.77 -9.93
CA ALA A 211 -8.58 9.46 -10.31
C ALA A 211 -9.36 10.70 -10.76
N ALA A 212 -9.21 11.83 -10.05
CA ALA A 212 -9.82 13.10 -10.45
C ALA A 212 -9.31 13.59 -11.81
N HIS A 213 -8.02 13.37 -12.10
CA HIS A 213 -7.42 13.67 -13.39
C HIS A 213 -7.94 12.76 -14.51
N PHE A 214 -7.86 11.42 -14.31
CA PHE A 214 -8.30 10.44 -15.32
C PHE A 214 -9.78 10.52 -15.64
N ALA A 215 -10.59 10.75 -14.63
CA ALA A 215 -12.05 10.80 -14.75
C ALA A 215 -12.60 12.20 -15.09
N ASP A 216 -11.73 13.20 -15.18
CA ASP A 216 -12.06 14.61 -15.46
C ASP A 216 -13.20 15.15 -14.58
N VAL A 217 -13.16 14.85 -13.27
CA VAL A 217 -14.21 15.21 -12.32
C VAL A 217 -13.93 16.58 -11.72
N GLU A 218 -14.59 17.61 -12.28
CA GLU A 218 -14.42 19.02 -11.87
C GLU A 218 -14.59 19.23 -10.35
N PRO A 219 -15.63 18.72 -9.65
CA PRO A 219 -15.76 18.92 -8.20
C PRO A 219 -14.60 18.36 -7.37
N LEU A 220 -13.99 17.26 -7.83
CA LEU A 220 -12.83 16.68 -7.15
C LEU A 220 -11.55 17.47 -7.44
N ARG A 221 -11.37 17.93 -8.70
CA ARG A 221 -10.24 18.78 -9.08
C ARG A 221 -10.26 20.09 -8.29
N ASP A 222 -11.41 20.74 -8.25
CA ASP A 222 -11.66 21.99 -7.51
C ASP A 222 -11.32 21.84 -6.02
N ALA A 223 -11.76 20.75 -5.39
CA ALA A 223 -11.44 20.46 -3.99
C ALA A 223 -9.93 20.32 -3.76
N PHE A 224 -9.23 19.62 -4.65
CA PHE A 224 -7.77 19.46 -4.55
C PHE A 224 -7.00 20.77 -4.81
N GLU A 225 -7.46 21.60 -5.75
CA GLU A 225 -6.86 22.91 -6.02
C GLU A 225 -7.01 23.87 -4.84
N LYS A 226 -8.16 23.82 -4.15
CA LYS A 226 -8.46 24.62 -2.95
C LYS A 226 -7.85 24.04 -1.67
N GLY A 227 -7.24 22.87 -1.71
CA GLY A 227 -6.71 22.19 -0.53
C GLY A 227 -7.79 21.69 0.42
N GLU A 228 -9.02 21.46 -0.07
CA GLU A 228 -10.13 20.95 0.71
C GLU A 228 -9.95 19.45 1.03
N ASP A 229 -10.56 19.01 2.14
CA ASP A 229 -10.63 17.59 2.48
C ASP A 229 -11.61 16.87 1.54
N ILE A 230 -11.07 16.06 0.63
CA ILE A 230 -11.85 15.34 -0.38
C ILE A 230 -12.89 14.39 0.23
N HIS A 231 -12.60 13.82 1.40
CA HIS A 231 -13.54 12.94 2.08
C HIS A 231 -14.66 13.72 2.75
N ALA A 232 -14.36 14.90 3.27
CA ALA A 232 -15.36 15.83 3.79
C ALA A 232 -16.25 16.35 2.64
N ARG A 233 -15.67 16.69 1.49
CA ARG A 233 -16.41 17.10 0.30
C ARG A 233 -17.35 15.97 -0.17
N THR A 234 -16.86 14.75 -0.29
CA THR A 234 -17.69 13.59 -0.66
C THR A 234 -18.77 13.30 0.38
N ALA A 235 -18.49 13.46 1.68
CA ALA A 235 -19.49 13.30 2.73
C ALA A 235 -20.63 14.33 2.60
N LEU A 236 -20.31 15.59 2.35
CA LEU A 236 -21.31 16.62 2.10
C LEU A 236 -22.19 16.29 0.89
N GLU A 237 -21.58 15.83 -0.20
CA GLU A 237 -22.29 15.50 -1.45
C GLU A 237 -23.19 14.26 -1.33
N LEU A 238 -22.78 13.23 -0.57
CA LEU A 238 -23.54 11.98 -0.46
C LEU A 238 -24.52 11.97 0.72
N PHE A 239 -24.18 12.63 1.83
CA PHE A 239 -24.94 12.54 3.08
C PHE A 239 -25.57 13.90 3.48
N GLY A 240 -25.19 15.00 2.80
CA GLY A 240 -25.67 16.36 3.13
C GLY A 240 -25.05 16.97 4.38
N GLU A 241 -24.19 16.23 5.10
CA GLU A 241 -23.53 16.70 6.31
C GLU A 241 -22.10 16.17 6.43
N VAL A 242 -21.26 16.87 7.21
CA VAL A 242 -19.89 16.48 7.47
C VAL A 242 -19.69 16.33 8.98
N ASN A 243 -19.50 15.08 9.41
CA ASN A 243 -19.09 14.73 10.75
C ASN A 243 -18.06 13.59 10.70
N ARG A 244 -17.58 13.11 11.84
CA ARG A 244 -16.56 12.07 11.91
C ARG A 244 -17.01 10.75 11.23
N ASP A 245 -18.27 10.38 11.38
CA ASP A 245 -18.85 9.16 10.82
C ASP A 245 -19.01 9.29 9.30
N THR A 246 -19.75 10.31 8.83
CA THR A 246 -20.00 10.53 7.39
C THR A 246 -18.71 10.72 6.62
N ARG A 247 -17.70 11.41 7.19
CA ARG A 247 -16.37 11.54 6.59
C ARG A 247 -15.64 10.18 6.52
N GLY A 248 -15.74 9.35 7.56
CA GLY A 248 -15.19 7.99 7.57
C GLY A 248 -15.83 7.09 6.52
N ARG A 249 -17.14 7.12 6.40
CA ARG A 249 -17.91 6.41 5.38
C ARG A 249 -17.55 6.88 3.97
N ALA A 250 -17.47 8.19 3.75
CA ALA A 250 -17.06 8.79 2.48
C ALA A 250 -15.62 8.36 2.09
N LYS A 251 -14.69 8.31 3.05
CA LYS A 251 -13.35 7.78 2.82
C LYS A 251 -13.38 6.33 2.34
N THR A 252 -14.18 5.49 2.98
CA THR A 252 -14.37 4.08 2.58
C THR A 252 -14.97 3.97 1.18
N ILE A 253 -15.98 4.79 0.86
CA ILE A 253 -16.63 4.81 -0.45
C ILE A 253 -15.65 5.24 -1.55
N ASN A 254 -14.94 6.37 -1.37
CA ASN A 254 -13.99 6.91 -2.34
C ASN A 254 -12.96 5.84 -2.77
N PHE A 255 -12.28 5.23 -1.81
CA PHE A 255 -11.30 4.20 -2.14
C PHE A 255 -11.93 2.92 -2.68
N SER A 256 -13.07 2.49 -2.13
CA SER A 256 -13.72 1.26 -2.55
C SER A 256 -14.19 1.31 -4.00
N ILE A 257 -14.80 2.43 -4.42
CA ILE A 257 -15.30 2.59 -5.80
C ILE A 257 -14.15 2.64 -6.80
N LEU A 258 -13.06 3.36 -6.48
CA LEU A 258 -11.86 3.37 -7.32
C LEU A 258 -11.28 1.98 -7.54
N TYR A 259 -11.43 1.10 -6.54
CA TYR A 259 -10.96 -0.29 -6.63
C TYR A 259 -12.03 -1.25 -7.18
N GLY A 260 -13.11 -0.74 -7.77
CA GLY A 260 -14.14 -1.55 -8.42
C GLY A 260 -14.88 -2.49 -7.46
N ILE A 261 -15.15 -2.02 -6.24
CA ILE A 261 -15.85 -2.83 -5.23
C ILE A 261 -17.27 -3.16 -5.67
N SER A 262 -17.74 -4.37 -5.36
CA SER A 262 -19.14 -4.75 -5.52
C SER A 262 -19.99 -4.24 -4.33
N ARG A 263 -21.33 -4.16 -4.54
CA ARG A 263 -22.27 -3.84 -3.47
C ARG A 263 -22.10 -4.72 -2.22
N TRP A 264 -21.80 -5.99 -2.40
CA TRP A 264 -21.54 -6.93 -1.32
C TRP A 264 -20.24 -6.62 -0.55
N GLY A 265 -19.20 -6.20 -1.27
CA GLY A 265 -17.95 -5.78 -0.65
C GLY A 265 -18.09 -4.46 0.12
N LEU A 266 -18.86 -3.52 -0.44
CA LEU A 266 -19.09 -2.22 0.20
C LEU A 266 -19.99 -2.35 1.43
N SER A 267 -21.06 -3.18 1.35
CA SER A 267 -21.95 -3.42 2.48
C SER A 267 -21.21 -3.97 3.70
N LYS A 268 -20.30 -4.93 3.51
CA LYS A 268 -19.44 -5.44 4.57
C LYS A 268 -18.57 -4.37 5.22
N ARG A 269 -18.01 -3.44 4.42
CA ARG A 269 -17.12 -2.37 4.92
C ARG A 269 -17.85 -1.27 5.66
N LEU A 270 -19.12 -1.03 5.31
CA LEU A 270 -19.95 0.02 5.89
C LEU A 270 -20.92 -0.53 6.93
N GLU A 271 -20.90 -1.84 7.21
CA GLU A 271 -21.83 -2.52 8.11
C GLU A 271 -23.30 -2.23 7.74
N SER A 272 -23.61 -2.25 6.44
CA SER A 272 -24.89 -1.91 5.85
C SER A 272 -25.48 -3.07 5.05
N THR A 273 -26.70 -2.93 4.58
CA THR A 273 -27.30 -3.87 3.64
C THR A 273 -26.73 -3.75 2.23
N ALA A 274 -26.85 -4.80 1.42
CA ALA A 274 -26.39 -4.77 0.03
C ALA A 274 -27.15 -3.74 -0.82
N ASP A 275 -28.42 -3.49 -0.50
CA ASP A 275 -29.26 -2.52 -1.22
C ASP A 275 -28.90 -1.08 -0.84
N GLU A 276 -28.61 -0.81 0.44
CA GLU A 276 -28.06 0.49 0.87
C GLU A 276 -26.69 0.76 0.24
N ALA A 277 -25.81 -0.24 0.18
CA ALA A 277 -24.53 -0.13 -0.48
C ALA A 277 -24.66 0.15 -1.98
N GLN A 278 -25.64 -0.49 -2.66
CA GLN A 278 -25.93 -0.22 -4.06
C GLN A 278 -26.43 1.22 -4.24
N ALA A 279 -27.36 1.69 -3.41
CA ALA A 279 -27.86 3.05 -3.46
C ALA A 279 -26.75 4.10 -3.27
N LEU A 280 -25.76 3.83 -2.39
CA LEU A 280 -24.59 4.69 -2.22
C LEU A 280 -23.67 4.69 -3.45
N ILE A 281 -23.48 3.55 -4.10
CA ILE A 281 -22.70 3.44 -5.34
C ILE A 281 -23.40 4.24 -6.46
N ASP A 282 -24.71 4.10 -6.59
CA ASP A 282 -25.49 4.80 -7.61
C ASP A 282 -25.48 6.32 -7.40
N ALA A 283 -25.67 6.77 -6.15
CA ALA A 283 -25.57 8.18 -5.75
C ALA A 283 -24.17 8.75 -6.04
N TYR A 284 -23.12 7.98 -5.75
CA TYR A 284 -21.74 8.38 -6.04
C TYR A 284 -21.52 8.58 -7.55
N PHE A 285 -21.93 7.63 -8.38
CA PHE A 285 -21.80 7.75 -9.83
C PHE A 285 -22.68 8.85 -10.43
N GLN A 286 -23.86 9.09 -9.84
CA GLN A 286 -24.70 10.23 -10.23
C GLN A 286 -24.02 11.56 -9.92
N ARG A 287 -23.33 11.65 -8.79
CA ARG A 287 -22.62 12.86 -8.38
C ARG A 287 -21.30 13.04 -9.11
N PHE A 288 -20.59 11.96 -9.39
CA PHE A 288 -19.29 11.93 -10.07
C PHE A 288 -19.33 11.08 -11.33
N PRO A 289 -20.07 11.49 -12.35
CA PRO A 289 -20.30 10.67 -13.58
C PRO A 289 -18.99 10.37 -14.32
N GLY A 290 -18.00 11.24 -14.25
CA GLY A 290 -16.68 11.00 -14.85
C GLY A 290 -16.00 9.73 -14.34
N ILE A 291 -16.21 9.37 -13.05
CA ILE A 291 -15.67 8.11 -12.51
C ILE A 291 -16.32 6.89 -13.19
N SER A 292 -17.65 6.92 -13.40
CA SER A 292 -18.34 5.85 -14.12
C SER A 292 -17.84 5.73 -15.57
N ASN A 293 -17.68 6.87 -16.26
CA ASN A 293 -17.17 6.91 -17.63
C ASN A 293 -15.74 6.35 -17.70
N TYR A 294 -14.86 6.78 -16.80
CA TYR A 294 -13.49 6.24 -16.70
C TYR A 294 -13.47 4.72 -16.55
N ILE A 295 -14.32 4.18 -15.67
CA ILE A 295 -14.44 2.73 -15.46
C ILE A 295 -14.89 2.03 -16.75
N GLN A 296 -15.94 2.53 -17.40
CA GLN A 296 -16.48 1.95 -18.63
C GLN A 296 -15.47 1.99 -19.78
N GLU A 297 -14.82 3.11 -20.01
CA GLU A 297 -13.81 3.31 -21.05
C GLU A 297 -12.57 2.43 -20.81
N THR A 298 -12.10 2.38 -19.58
CA THR A 298 -10.98 1.50 -19.20
C THR A 298 -11.33 0.03 -19.46
N MET A 299 -12.54 -0.39 -19.10
CA MET A 299 -12.99 -1.75 -19.32
C MET A 299 -13.17 -2.08 -20.80
N ALA A 300 -13.70 -1.16 -21.60
CA ALA A 300 -13.82 -1.33 -23.04
C ALA A 300 -12.44 -1.50 -23.70
N THR A 301 -11.51 -0.60 -23.38
CA THR A 301 -10.12 -0.63 -23.87
C THR A 301 -9.42 -1.92 -23.50
N VAL A 302 -9.52 -2.36 -22.24
CA VAL A 302 -8.83 -3.58 -21.78
C VAL A 302 -9.43 -4.84 -22.42
N ARG A 303 -10.75 -4.89 -22.66
CA ARG A 303 -11.37 -6.01 -23.38
C ARG A 303 -10.95 -6.09 -24.84
N GLU A 304 -10.71 -4.95 -25.49
CA GLU A 304 -10.25 -4.86 -26.87
C GLU A 304 -8.75 -5.13 -27.00
N CYS A 305 -7.92 -4.43 -26.22
CA CYS A 305 -6.46 -4.44 -26.37
C CYS A 305 -5.75 -5.48 -25.47
N GLY A 306 -6.44 -6.04 -24.48
CA GLY A 306 -5.88 -6.98 -23.49
C GLY A 306 -4.99 -6.31 -22.40
N HIS A 307 -4.85 -4.98 -22.42
CA HIS A 307 -4.02 -4.24 -21.46
C HIS A 307 -4.59 -2.86 -21.16
N SER A 308 -4.24 -2.32 -19.98
CA SER A 308 -4.37 -0.89 -19.67
C SER A 308 -3.03 -0.19 -19.78
N THR A 309 -3.05 1.15 -19.80
CA THR A 309 -1.85 1.97 -19.98
C THR A 309 -1.83 3.12 -18.97
N THR A 310 -0.66 3.41 -18.37
CA THR A 310 -0.46 4.60 -17.53
C THR A 310 -0.33 5.86 -18.38
N LEU A 311 -0.35 7.04 -17.75
CA LEU A 311 -0.09 8.32 -18.43
C LEU A 311 1.31 8.37 -19.07
N PHE A 312 2.26 7.57 -18.59
CA PHE A 312 3.63 7.49 -19.12
C PHE A 312 3.81 6.40 -20.17
N GLY A 313 2.77 5.59 -20.45
CA GLY A 313 2.79 4.55 -21.47
C GLY A 313 3.16 3.15 -20.94
N ARG A 314 3.23 2.93 -19.62
CA ARG A 314 3.41 1.59 -19.04
C ARG A 314 2.18 0.75 -19.27
N LYS A 315 2.35 -0.46 -19.83
CA LYS A 315 1.27 -1.40 -20.08
C LYS A 315 1.14 -2.42 -18.95
N THR A 316 -0.09 -2.69 -18.54
CA THR A 316 -0.43 -3.81 -17.65
C THR A 316 -1.37 -4.75 -18.38
N TRP A 317 -0.97 -6.03 -18.50
CA TRP A 317 -1.68 -7.04 -19.28
C TRP A 317 -2.66 -7.84 -18.43
N PHE A 318 -3.86 -8.13 -19.01
CA PHE A 318 -4.95 -8.84 -18.35
C PHE A 318 -5.41 -10.06 -19.15
N PRO A 319 -4.62 -11.16 -19.19
CA PRO A 319 -4.96 -12.33 -20.01
C PRO A 319 -6.25 -13.03 -19.59
N ARG A 320 -6.78 -12.74 -18.39
CA ARG A 320 -8.02 -13.32 -17.86
C ARG A 320 -9.23 -12.42 -17.98
N ILE A 321 -9.13 -11.30 -18.68
CA ILE A 321 -10.24 -10.31 -18.81
C ILE A 321 -11.48 -10.90 -19.51
N THR A 322 -11.28 -11.89 -20.38
CA THR A 322 -12.34 -12.61 -21.10
C THR A 322 -12.54 -14.04 -20.59
N SER A 323 -12.04 -14.39 -19.40
CA SER A 323 -12.18 -15.73 -18.84
C SER A 323 -13.65 -16.13 -18.70
N PRO A 324 -14.03 -17.38 -19.08
CA PRO A 324 -15.36 -17.91 -18.84
C PRO A 324 -15.64 -18.07 -17.33
N ASN A 325 -14.62 -18.21 -16.51
CA ASN A 325 -14.76 -18.24 -15.06
C ASN A 325 -15.07 -16.83 -14.53
N GLN A 326 -16.26 -16.67 -13.96
CA GLN A 326 -16.74 -15.39 -13.44
C GLN A 326 -15.81 -14.79 -12.36
N ALA A 327 -15.29 -15.59 -11.45
CA ALA A 327 -14.42 -15.10 -10.37
C ALA A 327 -13.08 -14.58 -10.90
N GLU A 328 -12.47 -15.28 -11.88
CA GLU A 328 -11.25 -14.84 -12.56
C GLU A 328 -11.47 -13.56 -13.35
N ARG A 329 -12.56 -13.51 -14.12
CA ARG A 329 -12.93 -12.34 -14.92
C ARG A 329 -13.16 -11.13 -14.03
N GLN A 330 -13.97 -11.22 -12.98
CA GLN A 330 -14.23 -10.12 -12.05
C GLN A 330 -12.95 -9.67 -11.31
N GLY A 331 -12.07 -10.60 -10.96
CA GLY A 331 -10.77 -10.27 -10.40
C GLY A 331 -9.91 -9.46 -11.38
N SER A 332 -9.87 -9.87 -12.64
CA SER A 332 -9.17 -9.18 -13.72
C SER A 332 -9.76 -7.80 -14.01
N GLU A 333 -11.09 -7.66 -14.02
CA GLU A 333 -11.81 -6.40 -14.21
C GLU A 333 -11.46 -5.38 -13.13
N ARG A 334 -11.50 -5.77 -11.85
CA ARG A 334 -11.07 -4.87 -10.74
C ARG A 334 -9.63 -4.44 -10.87
N ALA A 335 -8.74 -5.37 -11.20
CA ALA A 335 -7.33 -5.05 -11.42
C ALA A 335 -7.12 -4.10 -12.61
N ALA A 336 -7.91 -4.26 -13.68
CA ALA A 336 -7.84 -3.42 -14.88
C ALA A 336 -8.25 -1.96 -14.63
N ILE A 337 -9.30 -1.74 -13.83
CA ILE A 337 -9.77 -0.40 -13.45
C ILE A 337 -8.68 0.34 -12.64
N ASN A 338 -7.98 -0.40 -11.80
CA ASN A 338 -7.00 0.15 -10.86
C ASN A 338 -5.63 0.42 -11.48
N ALA A 339 -5.23 -0.39 -12.45
CA ALA A 339 -3.86 -0.39 -12.95
C ALA A 339 -3.40 0.94 -13.57
N PRO A 340 -4.22 1.72 -14.32
CA PRO A 340 -3.80 3.03 -14.81
C PRO A 340 -3.45 4.00 -13.69
N ILE A 341 -4.24 4.04 -12.63
CA ILE A 341 -4.07 4.93 -11.48
C ILE A 341 -2.85 4.51 -10.66
N GLN A 342 -2.81 3.25 -10.22
CA GLN A 342 -1.67 2.73 -9.44
C GLN A 342 -0.36 2.76 -10.22
N GLY A 343 -0.41 2.41 -11.49
CA GLY A 343 0.77 2.42 -12.34
C GLY A 343 1.29 3.83 -12.60
N THR A 344 0.39 4.80 -12.78
CA THR A 344 0.79 6.22 -12.92
C THR A 344 1.40 6.75 -11.62
N SER A 345 0.82 6.43 -10.45
CA SER A 345 1.43 6.75 -9.15
C SER A 345 2.83 6.17 -9.04
N ALA A 346 3.01 4.89 -9.41
CA ALA A 346 4.32 4.24 -9.41
C ALA A 346 5.32 4.90 -10.37
N ASP A 347 4.88 5.31 -11.55
CA ASP A 347 5.73 6.01 -12.52
C ASP A 347 6.15 7.41 -12.00
N ILE A 348 5.25 8.12 -11.33
CA ILE A 348 5.52 9.44 -10.73
C ILE A 348 6.57 9.33 -9.63
N ILE A 349 6.39 8.43 -8.65
CA ILE A 349 7.35 8.29 -7.55
C ILE A 349 8.73 7.81 -8.05
N LYS A 350 8.77 6.90 -9.02
CA LYS A 350 10.02 6.47 -9.67
C LYS A 350 10.75 7.62 -10.35
N ARG A 351 10.01 8.50 -11.03
CA ARG A 351 10.59 9.71 -11.64
C ARG A 351 11.11 10.67 -10.59
N ALA A 352 10.37 10.88 -9.50
CA ALA A 352 10.86 11.66 -8.36
C ALA A 352 12.18 11.09 -7.82
N MET A 353 12.28 9.78 -7.63
CA MET A 353 13.51 9.11 -7.18
C MET A 353 14.69 9.35 -8.13
N VAL A 354 14.46 9.25 -9.45
CA VAL A 354 15.50 9.49 -10.47
C VAL A 354 15.99 10.93 -10.44
N GLN A 355 15.09 11.90 -10.25
CA GLN A 355 15.42 13.34 -10.26
C GLN A 355 16.02 13.82 -8.93
N MET A 356 15.77 13.09 -7.83
CA MET A 356 16.11 13.50 -6.46
C MET A 356 17.61 13.71 -6.24
N GLY A 357 18.43 12.72 -6.57
CA GLY A 357 19.87 12.80 -6.35
C GLY A 357 20.54 14.00 -7.08
N PRO A 358 20.31 14.19 -8.37
CA PRO A 358 20.80 15.37 -9.10
C PRO A 358 20.32 16.71 -8.51
N ALA A 359 19.05 16.81 -8.09
CA ALA A 359 18.51 18.04 -7.52
C ALA A 359 19.11 18.36 -6.15
N LEU A 360 19.20 17.38 -5.26
CA LEU A 360 19.87 17.54 -3.97
C LEU A 360 21.33 17.96 -4.13
N LYS A 361 22.05 17.34 -5.08
CA LYS A 361 23.44 17.70 -5.37
C LYS A 361 23.56 19.14 -5.88
N ALA A 362 22.67 19.57 -6.77
CA ALA A 362 22.65 20.94 -7.29
C ALA A 362 22.37 21.99 -6.20
N ALA A 363 21.59 21.62 -5.17
CA ALA A 363 21.32 22.45 -4.01
C ALA A 363 22.43 22.41 -2.92
N GLY A 364 23.54 21.72 -3.16
CA GLY A 364 24.61 21.55 -2.15
C GLY A 364 24.31 20.49 -1.08
N LEU A 365 23.22 19.74 -1.24
CA LEU A 365 22.70 18.73 -0.30
C LEU A 365 23.01 17.29 -0.73
N GLY A 366 24.09 17.10 -1.48
CA GLY A 366 24.45 15.77 -2.03
C GLY A 366 24.79 14.71 -0.98
N HIS A 367 24.89 15.06 0.29
CA HIS A 367 25.07 14.16 1.43
C HIS A 367 23.76 13.62 2.01
N VAL A 368 22.61 14.19 1.63
CA VAL A 368 21.28 13.67 1.99
C VAL A 368 21.08 12.29 1.35
N LYS A 369 20.74 11.30 2.17
CA LYS A 369 20.62 9.91 1.76
C LYS A 369 19.16 9.54 1.60
N MET A 370 18.72 9.12 0.41
CA MET A 370 17.44 8.46 0.21
C MET A 370 17.60 6.98 0.58
N LEU A 371 16.84 6.51 1.57
CA LEU A 371 17.02 5.19 2.17
C LEU A 371 15.97 4.18 1.72
N LEU A 372 14.69 4.57 1.75
CA LEU A 372 13.57 3.67 1.45
C LEU A 372 12.54 4.32 0.53
N GLN A 373 11.88 3.47 -0.23
CA GLN A 373 10.62 3.76 -0.90
C GLN A 373 9.56 2.78 -0.37
N VAL A 374 8.46 3.31 0.20
CA VAL A 374 7.40 2.53 0.82
C VAL A 374 6.05 3.08 0.37
N HIS A 375 5.29 2.32 -0.41
CA HIS A 375 4.02 2.76 -1.02
C HIS A 375 4.18 4.07 -1.81
N ASP A 376 3.68 5.18 -1.30
CA ASP A 376 3.74 6.51 -1.93
C ASP A 376 4.73 7.45 -1.19
N GLU A 377 5.58 6.87 -0.31
CA GLU A 377 6.52 7.55 0.58
C GLU A 377 7.97 7.35 0.15
N LEU A 378 8.79 8.39 0.32
CA LEU A 378 10.25 8.35 0.28
C LEU A 378 10.81 8.70 1.66
N VAL A 379 11.75 7.88 2.16
CA VAL A 379 12.39 8.06 3.46
C VAL A 379 13.85 8.45 3.26
N PHE A 380 14.26 9.52 3.96
CA PHE A 380 15.61 10.07 3.87
C PHE A 380 16.29 10.11 5.24
N GLU A 381 17.61 10.15 5.23
CA GLU A 381 18.46 10.44 6.39
C GLU A 381 19.34 11.65 6.06
N LEU A 382 19.34 12.65 6.94
CA LEU A 382 20.07 13.90 6.72
C LEU A 382 20.41 14.57 8.07
N PRO A 383 21.44 15.47 8.10
CA PRO A 383 21.70 16.31 9.26
C PRO A 383 20.49 17.18 9.61
N GLU A 384 20.23 17.35 10.90
CA GLU A 384 19.07 18.14 11.39
C GLU A 384 19.11 19.59 10.88
N ALA A 385 20.30 20.17 10.73
CA ALA A 385 20.49 21.55 10.23
C ALA A 385 20.02 21.74 8.78
N ASP A 386 19.96 20.66 7.98
CA ASP A 386 19.63 20.72 6.54
C ASP A 386 18.15 20.42 6.27
N VAL A 387 17.35 20.12 7.30
CA VAL A 387 15.95 19.70 7.15
C VAL A 387 15.13 20.69 6.33
N ALA A 388 15.22 21.98 6.62
CA ALA A 388 14.42 23.00 5.92
C ALA A 388 14.78 23.05 4.41
N ALA A 389 16.07 23.16 4.08
CA ALA A 389 16.53 23.24 2.70
C ALA A 389 16.26 21.95 1.92
N ALA A 390 16.46 20.79 2.56
CA ALA A 390 16.15 19.49 1.95
C ALA A 390 14.66 19.31 1.70
N SER A 391 13.80 19.72 2.65
CA SER A 391 12.34 19.64 2.52
C SER A 391 11.84 20.44 1.32
N ASP A 392 12.38 21.62 1.07
CA ASP A 392 11.99 22.46 -0.08
C ASP A 392 12.35 21.77 -1.40
N VAL A 393 13.57 21.22 -1.52
CA VAL A 393 14.00 20.50 -2.71
C VAL A 393 13.17 19.22 -2.92
N ILE A 394 12.99 18.40 -1.87
CA ILE A 394 12.24 17.14 -1.92
C ILE A 394 10.80 17.43 -2.36
N ARG A 395 10.14 18.41 -1.74
CA ARG A 395 8.78 18.82 -2.08
C ARG A 395 8.67 19.26 -3.54
N ALA A 396 9.58 20.11 -4.00
CA ALA A 396 9.56 20.60 -5.38
C ALA A 396 9.72 19.45 -6.40
N ILE A 397 10.66 18.55 -6.16
CA ILE A 397 10.91 17.39 -7.04
C ILE A 397 9.72 16.42 -7.03
N MET A 398 9.18 16.08 -5.88
CA MET A 398 8.03 15.17 -5.80
C MET A 398 6.79 15.79 -6.43
N ALA A 399 6.48 17.05 -6.15
CA ALA A 399 5.32 17.73 -6.72
C ALA A 399 5.42 17.88 -8.24
N GLY A 400 6.63 18.15 -8.78
CA GLY A 400 6.88 18.32 -10.21
C GLY A 400 7.23 17.04 -10.97
N ALA A 401 7.24 15.87 -10.33
CA ALA A 401 7.80 14.64 -10.92
C ALA A 401 7.10 14.17 -12.20
N ALA A 402 5.84 14.53 -12.43
CA ALA A 402 5.12 14.19 -13.65
C ALA A 402 5.63 14.98 -14.87
N GLU A 403 6.05 16.22 -14.67
CA GLU A 403 6.48 17.13 -15.75
C GLU A 403 7.88 16.83 -16.26
N PRO A 404 8.21 17.24 -17.49
CA PRO A 404 7.31 17.83 -18.51
C PRO A 404 6.53 16.78 -19.31
N LEU A 405 6.65 15.49 -18.98
CA LEU A 405 6.05 14.41 -19.78
C LEU A 405 4.53 14.37 -19.68
N VAL A 406 4.00 14.65 -18.49
CA VAL A 406 2.57 14.64 -18.19
C VAL A 406 2.22 15.89 -17.40
N LYS A 407 1.26 16.65 -17.91
CA LYS A 407 0.66 17.78 -17.20
C LYS A 407 -0.60 17.32 -16.50
N LEU A 408 -0.55 17.21 -15.19
CA LEU A 408 -1.73 16.84 -14.37
C LEU A 408 -2.69 18.03 -14.23
N THR A 409 -3.98 17.74 -14.19
CA THR A 409 -5.04 18.74 -13.94
C THR A 409 -5.28 18.98 -12.44
N VAL A 410 -4.54 18.30 -11.58
CA VAL A 410 -4.59 18.44 -10.12
C VAL A 410 -3.17 18.57 -9.57
N PRO A 411 -2.94 19.40 -8.56
CA PRO A 411 -1.63 19.48 -7.92
C PRO A 411 -1.32 18.21 -7.12
N LEU A 412 -0.06 17.80 -7.07
CA LEU A 412 0.39 16.74 -6.17
C LEU A 412 0.75 17.37 -4.81
N GLY A 413 0.06 16.94 -3.76
CA GLY A 413 0.36 17.35 -2.38
C GLY A 413 1.46 16.47 -1.79
N ILE A 414 2.40 17.09 -1.05
CA ILE A 414 3.48 16.38 -0.36
C ILE A 414 3.43 16.72 1.11
N GLU A 415 3.28 15.71 1.95
CA GLU A 415 3.40 15.77 3.40
C GLU A 415 4.82 15.41 3.79
N ILE A 416 5.44 16.21 4.64
CA ILE A 416 6.81 15.99 5.13
C ILE A 416 6.78 15.99 6.65
N GLY A 417 7.32 14.94 7.24
CA GLY A 417 7.57 14.83 8.66
C GLY A 417 9.02 14.48 8.93
N THR A 418 9.50 14.82 10.12
CA THR A 418 10.87 14.56 10.55
C THR A 418 10.91 14.08 11.99
N GLY A 419 11.86 13.23 12.30
CA GLY A 419 12.03 12.71 13.66
C GLY A 419 13.31 11.89 13.82
N PRO A 420 13.62 11.48 15.05
CA PRO A 420 14.79 10.63 15.33
C PRO A 420 14.64 9.21 14.79
N SER A 421 13.40 8.78 14.50
CA SER A 421 13.04 7.48 13.95
C SER A 421 12.02 7.62 12.82
N TRP A 422 11.86 6.56 12.04
CA TRP A 422 10.86 6.52 10.98
C TRP A 422 9.42 6.62 11.53
N GLY A 423 9.15 5.96 12.69
CA GLY A 423 7.85 6.09 13.36
C GLY A 423 7.54 7.51 13.82
N ALA A 424 8.56 8.24 14.33
CA ALA A 424 8.42 9.63 14.78
C ALA A 424 8.34 10.65 13.63
N ALA A 425 8.75 10.28 12.42
CA ALA A 425 8.69 11.13 11.22
C ALA A 425 7.31 11.10 10.52
N HIS A 426 6.33 10.37 11.07
CA HIS A 426 4.98 10.24 10.53
C HIS A 426 3.93 11.03 11.31
#